data_056aa9c4df149a342b60b5a3a87ce761
#
_entry.id   056aa9c4df149a342b60b5a3a87ce761
#
_cell.length_a   1.000
_cell.length_b   1.000
_cell.length_c   1.000
_cell.angle_alpha   90.00
_cell.angle_beta   90.00
_cell.angle_gamma   90.00
#
_symmetry.space_group_name_H-M   'P 1'
#
loop_
_entity.id
_entity.type
_entity.pdbx_description
1 polymer ?
#
loop_
_entity_poly.entity_id
_entity_poly.type
_entity_poly.pdbx_seq_one_letter_code
_entity_poly.pdbx_strand_id
1 'polypeptide(L)'
;VASPGIDQAMDKMDKLINSAQMMLNGINEIVADPNAQRNVKNSISNFDAISQNLAILTSQGIQTASEIQEITGQINSMLKQFNGDGKAAADARAIMDNLVVTSENARKISENAKNISGKINNIMNGNADLGMSVSGELLYNTKKDDFSPNIFLKAGKDSYGLFGIESVGNDPVYDAMFGRMKGIYGVHAGIIRNKLGIGADYEKKKWKFSADLFDPNDLALRIRGTYDLGDNVFVIGQSILPHSKTGGGEYLGLGYNY
;
A
#
# COMPACT_ATOMS: atom_id res chain seq x y z
N VAL A 1 -11.58 -52.79 6.04
CA VAL A 1 -10.23 -52.27 5.75
C VAL A 1 -10.45 -51.02 4.93
N ALA A 2 -10.12 -49.85 5.48
CA ALA A 2 -10.24 -48.59 4.76
C ALA A 2 -9.25 -48.58 3.56
N SER A 3 -9.68 -47.96 2.45
CA SER A 3 -8.84 -47.84 1.27
C SER A 3 -7.69 -46.92 1.58
N PRO A 4 -6.45 -47.23 1.17
CA PRO A 4 -5.27 -46.35 1.40
C PRO A 4 -5.47 -44.90 0.97
N GLY A 5 -6.32 -44.63 0.01
CA GLY A 5 -6.66 -43.29 -0.46
C GLY A 5 -7.57 -42.51 0.51
N ILE A 6 -8.40 -43.19 1.30
CA ILE A 6 -9.26 -42.54 2.30
C ILE A 6 -8.44 -42.10 3.52
N ASP A 7 -7.52 -42.95 3.99
CA ASP A 7 -6.64 -42.62 5.11
C ASP A 7 -5.74 -41.42 4.78
N GLN A 8 -5.20 -41.36 3.56
CA GLN A 8 -4.44 -40.20 3.09
C GLN A 8 -5.30 -38.92 2.98
N ALA A 9 -6.56 -39.06 2.53
CA ALA A 9 -7.47 -37.92 2.46
C ALA A 9 -7.83 -37.41 3.84
N MET A 10 -8.03 -38.30 4.82
CA MET A 10 -8.29 -37.93 6.22
C MET A 10 -7.07 -37.24 6.86
N ASP A 11 -5.86 -37.75 6.65
CA ASP A 11 -4.63 -37.11 7.15
C ASP A 11 -4.45 -35.69 6.58
N LYS A 12 -4.75 -35.51 5.28
CA LYS A 12 -4.73 -34.18 4.65
C LYS A 12 -5.81 -33.25 5.21
N MET A 13 -6.98 -33.79 5.50
CA MET A 13 -8.07 -33.03 6.10
C MET A 13 -7.73 -32.57 7.53
N ASP A 14 -7.10 -33.43 8.34
CA ASP A 14 -6.63 -33.09 9.68
C ASP A 14 -5.55 -32.00 9.62
N LYS A 15 -4.60 -32.09 8.70
CA LYS A 15 -3.61 -31.03 8.45
C LYS A 15 -4.24 -29.71 8.03
N LEU A 16 -5.26 -29.76 7.18
CA LEU A 16 -6.03 -28.60 6.77
C LEU A 16 -6.72 -27.93 7.97
N ILE A 17 -7.40 -28.71 8.81
CA ILE A 17 -8.10 -28.21 10.00
C ILE A 17 -7.10 -27.56 10.97
N ASN A 18 -5.98 -28.23 11.23
CA ASN A 18 -4.94 -27.69 12.10
C ASN A 18 -4.34 -26.37 11.56
N SER A 19 -4.09 -26.28 10.26
CA SER A 19 -3.59 -25.06 9.62
C SER A 19 -4.61 -23.93 9.68
N ALA A 20 -5.90 -24.23 9.46
CA ALA A 20 -6.97 -23.25 9.59
C ALA A 20 -7.11 -22.74 11.05
N GLN A 21 -6.97 -23.63 12.05
CA GLN A 21 -6.95 -23.25 13.45
C GLN A 21 -5.76 -22.37 13.81
N MET A 22 -4.55 -22.68 13.33
CA MET A 22 -3.38 -21.84 13.54
C MET A 22 -3.57 -20.44 12.93
N MET A 23 -4.16 -20.36 11.74
CA MET A 23 -4.50 -19.09 11.09
C MET A 23 -5.49 -18.27 11.93
N LEU A 24 -6.58 -18.89 12.40
CA LEU A 24 -7.56 -18.23 13.26
C LEU A 24 -6.96 -17.74 14.57
N ASN A 25 -6.10 -18.54 15.20
CA ASN A 25 -5.39 -18.15 16.41
C ASN A 25 -4.45 -16.97 16.16
N GLY A 26 -3.67 -16.98 15.05
CA GLY A 26 -2.83 -15.88 14.67
C GLY A 26 -3.60 -14.58 14.41
N ILE A 27 -4.76 -14.66 13.74
CA ILE A 27 -5.64 -13.50 13.56
C ILE A 27 -6.14 -12.99 14.92
N ASN A 28 -6.61 -13.89 15.80
CA ASN A 28 -7.08 -13.52 17.13
C ASN A 28 -5.97 -12.88 17.97
N GLU A 29 -4.74 -13.38 17.93
CA GLU A 29 -3.59 -12.78 18.62
C GLU A 29 -3.32 -11.37 18.13
N ILE A 30 -3.34 -11.11 16.83
CA ILE A 30 -3.13 -9.77 16.26
C ILE A 30 -4.27 -8.81 16.67
N VAL A 31 -5.52 -9.25 16.58
CA VAL A 31 -6.69 -8.44 16.93
C VAL A 31 -6.80 -8.22 18.43
N ALA A 32 -6.44 -9.20 19.24
CA ALA A 32 -6.47 -9.12 20.70
C ALA A 32 -5.21 -8.49 21.32
N ASP A 33 -4.13 -8.30 20.55
CA ASP A 33 -2.89 -7.70 21.06
C ASP A 33 -3.11 -6.25 21.50
N PRO A 34 -2.97 -5.93 22.80
CA PRO A 34 -3.12 -4.55 23.29
C PRO A 34 -2.11 -3.58 22.67
N ASN A 35 -0.95 -4.07 22.20
CA ASN A 35 0.05 -3.25 21.52
C ASN A 35 -0.39 -2.92 20.11
N ALA A 36 -0.95 -3.87 19.35
CA ALA A 36 -1.53 -3.61 18.05
C ALA A 36 -2.67 -2.60 18.13
N GLN A 37 -3.60 -2.77 19.09
CA GLN A 37 -4.68 -1.82 19.34
C GLN A 37 -4.16 -0.42 19.73
N ARG A 38 -3.13 -0.37 20.59
CA ARG A 38 -2.49 0.89 20.99
C ARG A 38 -1.81 1.57 19.81
N ASN A 39 -1.12 0.81 18.95
CA ASN A 39 -0.46 1.33 17.76
C ASN A 39 -1.47 1.90 16.75
N VAL A 40 -2.60 1.24 16.55
CA VAL A 40 -3.71 1.76 15.73
C VAL A 40 -4.26 3.06 16.33
N LYS A 41 -4.53 3.09 17.65
CA LYS A 41 -5.00 4.29 18.33
C LYS A 41 -4.00 5.45 18.23
N ASN A 42 -2.71 5.19 18.44
CA ASN A 42 -1.64 6.18 18.28
C ASN A 42 -1.54 6.68 16.83
N SER A 43 -1.70 5.80 15.84
CA SER A 43 -1.71 6.18 14.44
C SER A 43 -2.89 7.11 14.13
N ILE A 44 -4.09 6.82 14.64
CA ILE A 44 -5.26 7.68 14.49
C ILE A 44 -4.99 9.07 15.13
N SER A 45 -4.45 9.12 16.36
CA SER A 45 -4.06 10.37 17.01
C SER A 45 -3.02 11.16 16.21
N ASN A 46 -2.05 10.47 15.62
CA ASN A 46 -1.04 11.11 14.77
C ASN A 46 -1.66 11.69 13.49
N PHE A 47 -2.62 10.98 12.87
CA PHE A 47 -3.36 11.49 11.71
C PHE A 47 -4.17 12.76 12.06
N ASP A 48 -4.79 12.79 13.23
CA ASP A 48 -5.51 13.99 13.70
C ASP A 48 -4.54 15.19 13.86
N ALA A 49 -3.40 14.99 14.52
CA ALA A 49 -2.37 16.01 14.65
C ALA A 49 -1.81 16.47 13.29
N ILE A 50 -1.58 15.56 12.35
CA ILE A 50 -1.16 15.90 10.99
C ILE A 50 -2.23 16.72 10.27
N SER A 51 -3.51 16.35 10.40
CA SER A 51 -4.63 17.08 9.80
C SER A 51 -4.72 18.50 10.32
N GLN A 52 -4.58 18.70 11.64
CA GLN A 52 -4.56 20.03 12.27
C GLN A 52 -3.35 20.87 11.79
N ASN A 53 -2.16 20.28 11.74
CA ASN A 53 -0.96 20.96 11.25
C ASN A 53 -1.08 21.35 9.77
N LEU A 54 -1.70 20.50 8.94
CA LEU A 54 -1.98 20.81 7.53
C LEU A 54 -3.00 21.95 7.38
N ALA A 55 -3.99 22.03 8.25
CA ALA A 55 -4.95 23.13 8.25
C ALA A 55 -4.28 24.47 8.60
N ILE A 56 -3.38 24.47 9.60
CA ILE A 56 -2.56 25.63 9.95
C ILE A 56 -1.64 26.02 8.79
N LEU A 57 -0.92 25.08 8.20
CA LEU A 57 -0.03 25.32 7.06
C LEU A 57 -0.79 25.88 5.87
N THR A 58 -2.00 25.37 5.60
CA THR A 58 -2.88 25.89 4.55
C THR A 58 -3.25 27.35 4.79
N SER A 59 -3.66 27.68 6.02
CA SER A 59 -4.02 29.06 6.41
C SER A 59 -2.82 30.01 6.28
N GLN A 60 -1.67 29.62 6.82
CA GLN A 60 -0.43 30.39 6.73
C GLN A 60 0.04 30.57 5.28
N GLY A 61 -0.05 29.52 4.46
CA GLY A 61 0.31 29.60 3.04
C GLY A 61 -0.59 30.57 2.26
N ILE A 62 -1.88 30.61 2.53
CA ILE A 62 -2.82 31.57 1.92
C ILE A 62 -2.47 32.99 2.37
N GLN A 63 -2.21 33.20 3.67
CA GLN A 63 -1.83 34.50 4.20
C GLN A 63 -0.52 34.98 3.57
N THR A 64 0.52 34.14 3.53
CA THR A 64 1.82 34.46 2.90
C THR A 64 1.63 34.82 1.43
N ALA A 65 0.82 34.10 0.67
CA ALA A 65 0.53 34.42 -0.74
C ALA A 65 -0.14 35.80 -0.87
N SER A 66 -1.05 36.15 0.02
CA SER A 66 -1.70 37.48 0.06
C SER A 66 -0.70 38.60 0.37
N GLU A 67 0.15 38.41 1.38
CA GLU A 67 1.19 39.38 1.76
C GLU A 67 2.20 39.59 0.61
N ILE A 68 2.61 38.52 -0.09
CA ILE A 68 3.48 38.62 -1.26
C ILE A 68 2.80 39.40 -2.39
N GLN A 69 1.51 39.22 -2.63
CA GLN A 69 0.76 39.99 -3.63
C GLN A 69 0.74 41.50 -3.26
N GLU A 70 0.56 41.83 -1.99
CA GLU A 70 0.61 43.22 -1.52
C GLU A 70 1.99 43.83 -1.73
N ILE A 71 3.08 43.14 -1.30
CA ILE A 71 4.46 43.55 -1.52
C ILE A 71 4.75 43.74 -3.01
N THR A 72 4.30 42.84 -3.86
CA THR A 72 4.45 42.94 -5.33
C THR A 72 3.76 44.19 -5.87
N GLY A 73 2.58 44.51 -5.36
CA GLY A 73 1.85 45.74 -5.69
C GLY A 73 2.61 47.01 -5.28
N GLN A 74 3.19 47.02 -4.07
CA GLN A 74 3.99 48.11 -3.54
C GLN A 74 5.27 48.32 -4.38
N ILE A 75 6.01 47.25 -4.68
CA ILE A 75 7.22 47.31 -5.54
C ILE A 75 6.87 47.82 -6.95
N ASN A 76 5.73 47.39 -7.52
CA ASN A 76 5.27 47.88 -8.83
C ASN A 76 4.96 49.37 -8.80
N SER A 77 4.38 49.85 -7.71
CA SER A 77 4.11 51.28 -7.51
C SER A 77 5.41 52.08 -7.34
N MET A 78 6.37 51.55 -6.61
CA MET A 78 7.72 52.17 -6.48
C MET A 78 8.43 52.22 -7.84
N LEU A 79 8.43 51.15 -8.62
CA LEU A 79 9.06 51.11 -9.95
C LEU A 79 8.43 52.08 -10.92
N LYS A 80 7.13 52.37 -10.84
CA LYS A 80 6.47 53.41 -11.63
C LYS A 80 6.91 54.83 -11.27
N GLN A 81 7.31 55.04 -10.00
CA GLN A 81 7.83 56.34 -9.55
C GLN A 81 9.32 56.54 -9.86
N PHE A 82 10.06 55.43 -9.99
CA PHE A 82 11.47 55.44 -10.40
C PHE A 82 11.56 55.38 -11.92
N ASN A 83 11.68 56.56 -12.57
CA ASN A 83 11.81 56.71 -14.02
C ASN A 83 13.23 56.36 -14.49
N GLY A 84 13.86 55.28 -14.04
CA GLY A 84 15.26 54.97 -14.32
C GLY A 84 15.47 53.56 -14.89
N ASP A 85 16.15 53.50 -16.03
CA ASP A 85 16.66 52.25 -16.62
C ASP A 85 17.94 51.73 -15.91
N GLY A 86 18.10 52.05 -14.62
CA GLY A 86 19.27 51.69 -13.85
C GLY A 86 19.22 50.26 -13.28
N LYS A 87 20.39 49.79 -12.79
CA LYS A 87 20.55 48.47 -12.14
C LYS A 87 19.54 48.21 -11.04
N ALA A 88 19.16 49.23 -10.26
CA ALA A 88 18.15 49.15 -9.18
C ALA A 88 16.77 48.77 -9.74
N ALA A 89 16.37 49.25 -10.90
CA ALA A 89 15.10 48.90 -11.54
C ALA A 89 15.13 47.46 -12.08
N ALA A 90 16.28 46.97 -12.57
CA ALA A 90 16.43 45.58 -12.99
C ALA A 90 16.41 44.62 -11.80
N ASP A 91 17.10 44.93 -10.71
CA ASP A 91 17.12 44.15 -9.47
C ASP A 91 15.72 44.09 -8.84
N ALA A 92 14.97 45.20 -8.84
CA ALA A 92 13.60 45.23 -8.33
C ALA A 92 12.65 44.37 -9.20
N ARG A 93 12.80 44.32 -10.54
CA ARG A 93 12.02 43.42 -11.40
C ARG A 93 12.36 41.96 -11.11
N ALA A 94 13.65 41.61 -10.95
CA ALA A 94 14.05 40.25 -10.59
C ALA A 94 13.49 39.81 -9.23
N ILE A 95 13.43 40.69 -8.24
CA ILE A 95 12.77 40.44 -6.95
C ILE A 95 11.26 40.19 -7.15
N MET A 96 10.59 41.00 -7.99
CA MET A 96 9.18 40.83 -8.29
C MET A 96 8.89 39.46 -8.93
N ASP A 97 9.68 39.07 -9.93
CA ASP A 97 9.52 37.79 -10.60
C ASP A 97 9.68 36.63 -9.61
N ASN A 98 10.66 36.71 -8.71
CA ASN A 98 10.86 35.74 -7.66
C ASN A 98 9.71 35.71 -6.64
N LEU A 99 9.14 36.87 -6.27
CA LEU A 99 7.99 36.96 -5.39
C LEU A 99 6.74 36.35 -6.02
N VAL A 100 6.50 36.57 -7.32
CA VAL A 100 5.39 35.93 -8.04
C VAL A 100 5.52 34.39 -8.01
N VAL A 101 6.71 33.87 -8.32
CA VAL A 101 6.98 32.42 -8.25
C VAL A 101 6.80 31.89 -6.83
N THR A 102 7.28 32.62 -5.81
CA THR A 102 7.14 32.25 -4.40
C THR A 102 5.66 32.24 -3.98
N SER A 103 4.88 33.23 -4.40
CA SER A 103 3.43 33.27 -4.15
C SER A 103 2.70 32.09 -4.78
N GLU A 104 3.03 31.76 -6.02
CA GLU A 104 2.43 30.61 -6.71
C GLU A 104 2.82 29.28 -6.04
N ASN A 105 4.05 29.12 -5.59
CA ASN A 105 4.50 27.96 -4.84
C ASN A 105 3.76 27.85 -3.48
N ALA A 106 3.61 28.94 -2.75
CA ALA A 106 2.85 28.97 -1.51
C ALA A 106 1.38 28.56 -1.71
N ARG A 107 0.76 29.03 -2.80
CA ARG A 107 -0.61 28.62 -3.18
C ARG A 107 -0.69 27.14 -3.50
N LYS A 108 0.23 26.60 -4.28
CA LYS A 108 0.30 25.16 -4.59
C LYS A 108 0.50 24.30 -3.33
N ILE A 109 1.36 24.73 -2.42
CA ILE A 109 1.56 24.06 -1.12
C ILE A 109 0.27 24.05 -0.32
N SER A 110 -0.44 25.18 -0.25
CA SER A 110 -1.72 25.28 0.45
C SER A 110 -2.80 24.39 -0.16
N GLU A 111 -2.91 24.34 -1.49
CA GLU A 111 -3.84 23.47 -2.20
C GLU A 111 -3.53 21.98 -1.95
N ASN A 112 -2.25 21.61 -1.98
CA ASN A 112 -1.82 20.25 -1.67
C ASN A 112 -2.11 19.86 -0.22
N ALA A 113 -1.83 20.77 0.74
CA ALA A 113 -2.12 20.56 2.14
C ALA A 113 -3.64 20.39 2.39
N LYS A 114 -4.48 21.21 1.75
CA LYS A 114 -5.94 21.08 1.79
C LYS A 114 -6.42 19.74 1.24
N ASN A 115 -5.85 19.29 0.11
CA ASN A 115 -6.19 18.01 -0.51
C ASN A 115 -5.80 16.83 0.41
N ILE A 116 -4.62 16.88 1.04
CA ILE A 116 -4.16 15.86 1.98
C ILE A 116 -5.07 15.85 3.21
N SER A 117 -5.36 17.03 3.79
CA SER A 117 -6.26 17.15 4.94
C SER A 117 -7.66 16.61 4.64
N GLY A 118 -8.21 16.90 3.45
CA GLY A 118 -9.49 16.35 3.02
C GLY A 118 -9.49 14.83 2.91
N LYS A 119 -8.42 14.24 2.40
CA LYS A 119 -8.26 12.78 2.35
C LYS A 119 -8.16 12.17 3.74
N ILE A 120 -7.38 12.77 4.64
CA ILE A 120 -7.24 12.31 6.04
C ILE A 120 -8.60 12.38 6.75
N ASN A 121 -9.35 13.48 6.63
CA ASN A 121 -10.67 13.60 7.23
C ASN A 121 -11.66 12.57 6.70
N ASN A 122 -11.64 12.28 5.40
CA ASN A 122 -12.48 11.24 4.82
C ASN A 122 -12.13 9.85 5.38
N ILE A 123 -10.85 9.57 5.59
CA ILE A 123 -10.36 8.35 6.23
C ILE A 123 -10.89 8.24 7.66
N MET A 124 -10.70 9.29 8.45
CA MET A 124 -11.06 9.29 9.88
C MET A 124 -12.57 9.20 10.11
N ASN A 125 -13.37 9.77 9.20
CA ASN A 125 -14.83 9.75 9.30
C ASN A 125 -15.47 8.48 8.71
N GLY A 126 -14.68 7.50 8.27
CA GLY A 126 -15.17 6.27 7.66
C GLY A 126 -15.86 6.48 6.29
N ASN A 127 -15.80 7.69 5.73
CA ASN A 127 -16.43 8.04 4.46
C ASN A 127 -15.52 7.77 3.24
N ALA A 128 -14.27 7.38 3.49
CA ALA A 128 -13.37 6.99 2.42
C ALA A 128 -13.48 5.49 2.19
N ASP A 129 -13.88 5.11 1.02
CA ASP A 129 -13.55 3.81 0.48
C ASP A 129 -12.02 3.79 0.23
N LEU A 130 -11.29 3.43 1.27
CA LEU A 130 -9.82 3.37 1.25
C LEU A 130 -9.29 2.28 0.32
N GLY A 131 -10.17 1.49 -0.27
CA GLY A 131 -9.76 0.28 -0.96
C GLY A 131 -8.99 -0.66 -0.02
N MET A 132 -9.29 -0.63 1.27
CA MET A 132 -8.71 -1.59 2.22
C MET A 132 -9.40 -2.92 2.07
N SER A 133 -8.61 -3.96 1.97
CA SER A 133 -9.08 -5.34 1.99
C SER A 133 -8.09 -6.19 2.78
N VAL A 134 -8.63 -7.10 3.56
CA VAL A 134 -7.88 -8.16 4.22
C VAL A 134 -8.24 -9.46 3.51
N SER A 135 -7.24 -10.26 3.15
CA SER A 135 -7.48 -11.61 2.63
C SER A 135 -6.75 -12.64 3.46
N GLY A 136 -7.46 -13.72 3.75
CA GLY A 136 -6.90 -14.93 4.30
C GLY A 136 -6.82 -16.00 3.21
N GLU A 137 -5.74 -16.75 3.17
CA GLU A 137 -5.50 -17.77 2.17
C GLU A 137 -4.96 -19.04 2.80
N LEU A 138 -5.35 -20.16 2.26
CA LEU A 138 -4.82 -21.46 2.64
C LEU A 138 -4.33 -22.18 1.38
N LEU A 139 -3.03 -22.27 1.23
CA LEU A 139 -2.36 -22.93 0.12
C LEU A 139 -1.82 -24.29 0.54
N TYR A 140 -1.93 -25.27 -0.34
CA TYR A 140 -1.32 -26.58 -0.20
C TYR A 140 -0.15 -26.71 -1.17
N ASN A 141 1.04 -26.99 -0.64
CA ASN A 141 2.23 -27.26 -1.44
C ASN A 141 2.21 -28.72 -1.92
N THR A 142 2.01 -28.92 -3.23
CA THR A 142 1.85 -30.27 -3.81
C THR A 142 3.12 -31.11 -3.77
N LYS A 143 4.30 -30.49 -3.58
CA LYS A 143 5.59 -31.22 -3.52
C LYS A 143 6.01 -31.53 -2.09
N LYS A 144 5.74 -30.65 -1.15
CA LYS A 144 6.17 -30.78 0.23
C LYS A 144 5.10 -31.41 1.13
N ASP A 145 3.91 -31.60 0.59
CA ASP A 145 2.74 -32.11 1.32
C ASP A 145 2.44 -31.32 2.59
N ASP A 146 2.48 -29.99 2.46
CA ASP A 146 2.35 -29.06 3.59
C ASP A 146 1.40 -27.91 3.25
N PHE A 147 0.79 -27.31 4.28
CA PHE A 147 -0.11 -26.18 4.16
C PHE A 147 0.62 -24.86 4.49
N SER A 148 0.31 -23.82 3.73
CA SER A 148 0.79 -22.46 3.93
C SER A 148 -0.41 -21.53 4.14
N PRO A 149 -0.77 -21.24 5.40
CA PRO A 149 -1.73 -20.20 5.72
C PRO A 149 -1.10 -18.82 5.48
N ASN A 150 -1.82 -17.94 4.78
CA ASN A 150 -1.32 -16.60 4.48
C ASN A 150 -2.38 -15.56 4.84
N ILE A 151 -1.91 -14.37 5.22
CA ILE A 151 -2.76 -13.21 5.50
C ILE A 151 -2.17 -12.02 4.76
N PHE A 152 -3.00 -11.30 4.02
CA PHE A 152 -2.61 -10.08 3.33
C PHE A 152 -3.55 -8.93 3.68
N LEU A 153 -2.97 -7.75 3.86
CA LEU A 153 -3.64 -6.46 3.97
C LEU A 153 -3.24 -5.61 2.78
N LYS A 154 -4.21 -5.25 1.95
CA LYS A 154 -4.03 -4.28 0.88
C LYS A 154 -4.73 -2.98 1.27
N ALA A 155 -4.06 -1.84 1.07
CA ALA A 155 -4.60 -0.51 1.30
C ALA A 155 -4.36 0.39 0.08
N GLY A 156 -5.42 0.94 -0.48
CA GLY A 156 -5.42 1.75 -1.69
C GLY A 156 -6.04 1.04 -2.88
N LYS A 157 -6.45 1.82 -3.89
CA LYS A 157 -7.07 1.32 -5.13
C LYS A 157 -6.07 1.29 -6.28
N ASP A 158 -5.90 2.42 -6.97
CA ASP A 158 -4.98 2.53 -8.11
C ASP A 158 -3.51 2.52 -7.67
N SER A 159 -3.19 3.24 -6.59
CA SER A 159 -1.91 3.12 -5.89
C SER A 159 -2.17 2.45 -4.56
N TYR A 160 -1.44 1.40 -4.25
CA TYR A 160 -1.70 0.59 -3.07
C TYR A 160 -0.41 0.19 -2.35
N GLY A 161 -0.54 0.03 -1.03
CA GLY A 161 0.39 -0.73 -0.21
C GLY A 161 -0.17 -2.12 0.02
N LEU A 162 0.69 -3.14 0.05
CA LEU A 162 0.33 -4.50 0.41
C LEU A 162 1.30 -5.00 1.47
N PHE A 163 0.75 -5.50 2.57
CA PHE A 163 1.49 -6.18 3.62
C PHE A 163 0.98 -7.61 3.72
N GLY A 164 1.89 -8.56 3.83
CA GLY A 164 1.55 -9.97 3.88
C GLY A 164 2.42 -10.75 4.85
N ILE A 165 1.85 -11.82 5.38
CA ILE A 165 2.54 -12.87 6.13
C ILE A 165 2.12 -14.18 5.48
N GLU A 166 3.10 -14.87 4.90
CA GLU A 166 2.91 -16.20 4.33
C GLU A 166 3.43 -17.28 5.28
N SER A 167 2.86 -18.46 5.21
CA SER A 167 3.21 -19.63 6.05
C SER A 167 3.11 -19.34 7.56
N VAL A 168 2.02 -18.70 7.96
CA VAL A 168 1.75 -18.39 9.39
C VAL A 168 1.82 -19.69 10.21
N GLY A 169 2.67 -19.67 11.25
CA GLY A 169 2.89 -20.83 12.12
C GLY A 169 3.93 -21.83 11.63
N ASN A 170 4.51 -21.64 10.42
CA ASN A 170 5.54 -22.53 9.87
C ASN A 170 6.55 -21.73 9.04
N ASP A 171 7.65 -21.26 9.65
CA ASP A 171 8.67 -20.42 9.01
C ASP A 171 8.09 -19.22 8.23
N PRO A 172 7.46 -18.25 8.91
CA PRO A 172 6.73 -17.18 8.26
C PRO A 172 7.67 -16.28 7.45
N VAL A 173 7.23 -15.88 6.27
CA VAL A 173 7.87 -14.88 5.43
C VAL A 173 6.95 -13.69 5.22
N TYR A 174 7.54 -12.52 5.03
CA TYR A 174 6.83 -11.25 5.01
C TYR A 174 6.91 -10.60 3.63
N ASP A 175 5.78 -10.00 3.24
CA ASP A 175 5.67 -9.14 2.08
C ASP A 175 5.38 -7.70 2.53
N ALA A 176 6.04 -6.73 1.90
CA ALA A 176 5.77 -5.31 2.06
C ALA A 176 6.03 -4.62 0.72
N MET A 177 4.97 -4.40 -0.05
CA MET A 177 5.05 -3.93 -1.42
C MET A 177 4.28 -2.64 -1.61
N PHE A 178 4.76 -1.83 -2.54
CA PHE A 178 4.05 -0.68 -3.06
C PHE A 178 3.75 -0.91 -4.54
N GLY A 179 2.51 -0.73 -4.94
CA GLY A 179 2.08 -0.99 -6.31
C GLY A 179 1.19 0.10 -6.89
N ARG A 180 1.09 0.08 -8.20
CA ARG A 180 0.19 0.96 -8.96
C ARG A 180 -0.48 0.19 -10.08
N MET A 181 -1.81 0.29 -10.13
CA MET A 181 -2.64 -0.22 -11.22
C MET A 181 -2.93 0.91 -12.23
N LYS A 182 -2.94 0.56 -13.51
CA LYS A 182 -3.43 1.40 -14.60
C LYS A 182 -4.33 0.57 -15.50
N GLY A 183 -5.63 0.69 -15.31
CA GLY A 183 -6.62 -0.16 -15.97
C GLY A 183 -6.48 -1.61 -15.48
N ILE A 184 -6.19 -2.53 -16.39
CA ILE A 184 -6.06 -3.97 -16.09
C ILE A 184 -4.61 -4.40 -15.79
N TYR A 185 -3.64 -3.52 -15.90
CA TYR A 185 -2.23 -3.80 -15.66
C TYR A 185 -1.71 -3.05 -14.44
N GLY A 186 -0.83 -3.68 -13.69
CA GLY A 186 -0.17 -3.12 -12.54
C GLY A 186 1.31 -3.45 -12.49
N VAL A 187 2.02 -2.69 -11.67
CA VAL A 187 3.40 -2.98 -11.29
C VAL A 187 3.55 -2.73 -9.79
N HIS A 188 4.41 -3.50 -9.15
CA HIS A 188 4.73 -3.31 -7.75
C HIS A 188 6.20 -3.61 -7.48
N ALA A 189 6.70 -3.07 -6.37
CA ALA A 189 8.05 -3.28 -5.90
C ALA A 189 8.09 -3.22 -4.37
N GLY A 190 9.05 -3.89 -3.77
CA GLY A 190 9.24 -3.87 -2.33
C GLY A 190 9.92 -5.11 -1.80
N ILE A 191 9.53 -5.52 -0.61
CA ILE A 191 9.95 -6.77 0.01
C ILE A 191 8.94 -7.85 -0.39
N ILE A 192 9.42 -8.93 -0.98
CA ILE A 192 8.67 -10.11 -1.37
C ILE A 192 9.34 -11.31 -0.71
N ARG A 193 8.62 -11.99 0.17
CA ARG A 193 9.14 -13.14 0.94
C ARG A 193 10.48 -12.85 1.63
N ASN A 194 10.56 -11.74 2.37
CA ASN A 194 11.76 -11.23 3.07
C ASN A 194 12.89 -10.76 2.13
N LYS A 195 12.68 -10.65 0.83
CA LYS A 195 13.70 -10.28 -0.17
C LYS A 195 13.23 -9.10 -1.01
N LEU A 196 14.17 -8.30 -1.52
CA LEU A 196 13.83 -7.27 -2.49
C LEU A 196 13.28 -7.91 -3.77
N GLY A 197 12.23 -7.30 -4.33
CA GLY A 197 11.60 -7.78 -5.54
C GLY A 197 10.79 -6.73 -6.26
N ILE A 198 10.45 -7.07 -7.50
CA ILE A 198 9.55 -6.31 -8.37
C ILE A 198 8.56 -7.27 -8.99
N GLY A 199 7.39 -6.79 -9.35
CA GLY A 199 6.40 -7.62 -10.00
C GLY A 199 5.46 -6.85 -10.91
N ALA A 200 4.68 -7.61 -11.66
CA ALA A 200 3.64 -7.11 -12.54
C ALA A 200 2.33 -7.84 -12.27
N ASP A 201 1.24 -7.10 -12.38
CA ASP A 201 -0.12 -7.57 -12.15
C ASP A 201 -0.95 -7.45 -13.41
N TYR A 202 -1.86 -8.39 -13.57
CA TYR A 202 -2.93 -8.34 -14.55
C TYR A 202 -4.25 -8.69 -13.86
N GLU A 203 -5.23 -7.77 -13.91
CA GLU A 203 -6.52 -7.96 -13.28
C GLU A 203 -7.64 -7.67 -14.30
N LYS A 204 -8.44 -8.69 -14.62
CA LYS A 204 -9.57 -8.55 -15.54
C LYS A 204 -10.75 -9.40 -15.10
N LYS A 205 -11.86 -8.74 -14.75
CA LYS A 205 -13.10 -9.38 -14.25
C LYS A 205 -12.79 -10.24 -13.01
N LYS A 206 -12.97 -11.56 -13.14
CA LYS A 206 -12.77 -12.55 -12.07
C LYS A 206 -11.33 -13.10 -11.99
N TRP A 207 -10.47 -12.75 -12.94
CA TRP A 207 -9.09 -13.23 -13.01
C TRP A 207 -8.10 -12.18 -12.53
N LYS A 208 -7.17 -12.62 -11.69
CA LYS A 208 -5.98 -11.86 -11.33
C LYS A 208 -4.76 -12.74 -11.53
N PHE A 209 -3.72 -12.17 -12.13
CA PHE A 209 -2.42 -12.83 -12.30
C PHE A 209 -1.34 -11.88 -11.79
N SER A 210 -0.34 -12.44 -11.14
CA SER A 210 0.89 -11.70 -10.79
C SER A 210 2.12 -12.54 -11.13
N ALA A 211 3.18 -11.83 -11.46
CA ALA A 211 4.51 -12.41 -11.66
C ALA A 211 5.53 -11.55 -10.93
N ASP A 212 6.26 -12.14 -10.00
CA ASP A 212 7.21 -11.47 -9.12
C ASP A 212 8.61 -12.03 -9.31
N LEU A 213 9.58 -11.16 -9.55
CA LEU A 213 11.00 -11.47 -9.49
C LEU A 213 11.57 -10.95 -8.18
N PHE A 214 12.17 -11.79 -7.37
CA PHE A 214 12.70 -11.42 -6.06
C PHE A 214 14.00 -12.17 -5.75
N ASP A 215 14.68 -11.77 -4.65
CA ASP A 215 15.98 -12.25 -4.24
C ASP A 215 17.07 -12.00 -5.31
N PRO A 216 17.58 -10.76 -5.47
CA PRO A 216 18.56 -10.43 -6.49
C PRO A 216 19.87 -11.23 -6.43
N ASN A 217 20.21 -11.79 -5.26
CA ASN A 217 21.43 -12.59 -5.07
C ASN A 217 21.26 -14.06 -5.51
N ASP A 218 20.03 -14.54 -5.46
CA ASP A 218 19.67 -15.91 -5.83
C ASP A 218 18.24 -15.89 -6.42
N LEU A 219 18.16 -15.44 -7.67
CA LEU A 219 16.93 -15.05 -8.34
C LEU A 219 15.81 -16.08 -8.22
N ALA A 220 14.64 -15.62 -7.79
CA ALA A 220 13.43 -16.40 -7.70
C ALA A 220 12.29 -15.73 -8.46
N LEU A 221 11.41 -16.57 -9.01
CA LEU A 221 10.20 -16.17 -9.73
C LEU A 221 8.99 -16.77 -9.02
N ARG A 222 8.02 -15.91 -8.65
CA ARG A 222 6.69 -16.34 -8.22
C ARG A 222 5.70 -16.00 -9.33
N ILE A 223 4.92 -16.98 -9.79
CA ILE A 223 3.79 -16.78 -10.68
C ILE A 223 2.55 -17.19 -9.90
N ARG A 224 1.53 -16.33 -9.90
CA ARG A 224 0.31 -16.55 -9.16
C ARG A 224 -0.90 -16.21 -10.02
N GLY A 225 -1.91 -17.05 -9.99
CA GLY A 225 -3.21 -16.84 -10.62
C GLY A 225 -4.32 -17.03 -9.60
N THR A 226 -5.31 -16.13 -9.58
CA THR A 226 -6.50 -16.27 -8.75
C THR A 226 -7.76 -16.13 -9.60
N TYR A 227 -8.80 -16.87 -9.23
CA TYR A 227 -10.11 -16.80 -9.86
C TYR A 227 -11.18 -16.59 -8.80
N ASP A 228 -11.93 -15.51 -8.91
CA ASP A 228 -13.02 -15.15 -8.01
C ASP A 228 -14.25 -16.05 -8.27
N LEU A 229 -14.67 -16.80 -7.26
CA LEU A 229 -15.86 -17.67 -7.28
C LEU A 229 -17.16 -16.91 -6.95
N GLY A 230 -17.04 -15.70 -6.38
CA GLY A 230 -18.14 -14.96 -5.77
C GLY A 230 -18.15 -15.12 -4.25
N ASP A 231 -19.01 -14.35 -3.58
CA ASP A 231 -19.18 -14.37 -2.12
C ASP A 231 -17.85 -14.20 -1.36
N ASN A 232 -16.95 -13.37 -1.90
CA ASN A 232 -15.60 -13.09 -1.37
C ASN A 232 -14.64 -14.30 -1.39
N VAL A 233 -15.01 -15.44 -1.96
CA VAL A 233 -14.19 -16.65 -2.07
C VAL A 233 -13.48 -16.69 -3.41
N PHE A 234 -12.20 -17.07 -3.40
CA PHE A 234 -11.41 -17.25 -4.62
C PHE A 234 -10.51 -18.49 -4.55
N VAL A 235 -10.21 -19.06 -5.69
CA VAL A 235 -9.21 -20.14 -5.83
C VAL A 235 -7.87 -19.56 -6.25
N ILE A 236 -6.79 -20.24 -5.86
CA ILE A 236 -5.42 -19.79 -6.08
C ILE A 236 -4.60 -20.93 -6.65
N GLY A 237 -3.86 -20.62 -7.71
CA GLY A 237 -2.72 -21.42 -8.17
C GLY A 237 -1.46 -20.57 -8.09
N GLN A 238 -0.39 -21.11 -7.51
CA GLN A 238 0.88 -20.42 -7.37
C GLN A 238 2.05 -21.35 -7.66
N SER A 239 3.07 -20.84 -8.34
CA SER A 239 4.34 -21.54 -8.54
C SER A 239 5.48 -20.63 -8.10
N ILE A 240 6.42 -21.16 -7.31
CA ILE A 240 7.64 -20.47 -6.89
C ILE A 240 8.85 -21.24 -7.38
N LEU A 241 9.64 -20.62 -8.22
CA LEU A 241 10.82 -21.17 -8.88
C LEU A 241 12.11 -20.51 -8.38
N PRO A 242 13.25 -21.24 -8.30
CA PRO A 242 13.33 -22.69 -8.50
C PRO A 242 12.69 -23.45 -7.32
N HIS A 243 12.16 -24.62 -7.61
CA HIS A 243 11.48 -25.45 -6.60
C HIS A 243 12.42 -25.97 -5.48
N SER A 244 13.74 -25.89 -5.67
CA SER A 244 14.74 -26.26 -4.67
C SER A 244 14.87 -25.26 -3.53
N LYS A 245 14.37 -24.04 -3.68
CA LYS A 245 14.43 -23.00 -2.64
C LYS A 245 13.48 -23.29 -1.48
N THR A 246 13.81 -22.73 -0.31
CA THR A 246 12.90 -22.71 0.83
C THR A 246 11.59 -22.03 0.41
N GLY A 247 10.46 -22.73 0.59
CA GLY A 247 9.15 -22.26 0.12
C GLY A 247 8.95 -22.35 -1.41
N GLY A 248 9.92 -22.89 -2.19
CA GLY A 248 9.72 -23.20 -3.61
C GLY A 248 8.77 -24.37 -3.80
N GLY A 249 8.01 -24.37 -4.89
CA GLY A 249 7.05 -25.43 -5.21
C GLY A 249 5.81 -24.91 -5.91
N GLU A 250 4.89 -25.82 -6.09
CA GLU A 250 3.58 -25.58 -6.67
C GLU A 250 2.52 -25.62 -5.59
N TYR A 251 1.65 -24.64 -5.60
CA TYR A 251 0.63 -24.45 -4.59
C TYR A 251 -0.75 -24.34 -5.22
N LEU A 252 -1.71 -24.97 -4.59
CA LEU A 252 -3.13 -24.81 -4.89
C LEU A 252 -3.85 -24.47 -3.60
N GLY A 253 -4.86 -23.60 -3.67
CA GLY A 253 -5.57 -23.23 -2.46
C GLY A 253 -6.82 -22.41 -2.68
N LEU A 254 -7.35 -21.98 -1.55
CA LEU A 254 -8.53 -21.12 -1.45
C LEU A 254 -8.18 -19.88 -0.65
N GLY A 255 -8.87 -18.79 -0.94
CA GLY A 255 -8.80 -17.57 -0.16
C GLY A 255 -10.17 -16.94 0.03
N TYR A 256 -10.22 -16.04 1.00
CA TYR A 256 -11.37 -15.25 1.36
C TYR A 256 -10.98 -13.79 1.56
N ASN A 257 -11.78 -12.88 0.99
CA ASN A 257 -11.64 -11.44 1.19
C ASN A 257 -12.65 -10.97 2.24
N TYR A 258 -12.14 -10.18 3.21
CA TYR A 258 -12.96 -9.60 4.28
C TYR A 258 -13.33 -8.15 3.97
#